data_78522eb7368cf4a0cd265ac5cc03d057
#
_entry.id   78522eb7368cf4a0cd265ac5cc03d057
#
_cell.length_a   1.000
_cell.length_b   1.000
_cell.length_c   1.000
_cell.angle_alpha   90.00
_cell.angle_beta   90.00
_cell.angle_gamma   90.00
#
_symmetry.space_group_name_H-M   'P 1'
#
loop_
_entity.id
_entity.type
_entity.pdbx_description
1 polymer ?
#
loop_
_entity_poly.entity_id
_entity_poly.type
_entity_poly.pdbx_seq_one_letter_code
_entity_poly.pdbx_strand_id
1 'polypeptide(L)'
;MSQAAPFSISRTFKAPRELVFSVHTSPAHLEKWMSPEGFKTIHAALDFRAGGSYHYGLEGPGGMQMWGKQVFREIEPGKKLVYIQSFSDKEGGLSRHPMSATWPLEMLATVTFEDAGPGQTKVTISWQPYNSDDTGNATFDAARAGMDQGFGGTFAKLEAYLATLA
;
A
#
# COMPACT_ATOMS: atom_id res chain seq x y z
N MET A 1 24.07 -7.01 11.07
CA MET A 1 22.87 -7.26 10.27
C MET A 1 22.68 -6.14 9.25
N SER A 2 22.76 -6.44 7.98
CA SER A 2 22.54 -5.43 6.96
C SER A 2 21.04 -5.33 6.67
N GLN A 3 20.55 -4.11 6.59
CA GLN A 3 19.18 -3.86 6.21
C GLN A 3 19.04 -3.97 4.68
N ALA A 4 17.93 -4.53 4.21
CA ALA A 4 17.66 -4.56 2.78
C ALA A 4 17.48 -3.13 2.27
N ALA A 5 17.97 -2.86 1.07
CA ALA A 5 17.76 -1.56 0.44
C ALA A 5 16.27 -1.36 0.16
N PRO A 6 15.73 -0.13 0.31
CA PRO A 6 14.33 0.11 0.01
C PRO A 6 13.99 -0.22 -1.44
N PHE A 7 12.80 -0.77 -1.65
CA PHE A 7 12.20 -0.87 -2.98
C PHE A 7 11.47 0.43 -3.25
N SER A 8 11.67 1.04 -4.41
CA SER A 8 11.02 2.30 -4.74
C SER A 8 10.48 2.26 -6.15
N ILE A 9 9.26 2.76 -6.34
CA ILE A 9 8.61 2.84 -7.64
C ILE A 9 7.81 4.14 -7.69
N SER A 10 7.76 4.77 -8.86
CA SER A 10 7.01 6.00 -9.04
C SER A 10 6.28 6.02 -10.37
N ARG A 11 5.22 6.83 -10.42
CA ARG A 11 4.47 7.09 -11.65
C ARG A 11 3.85 8.49 -11.56
N THR A 12 3.75 9.17 -12.70
CA THR A 12 3.07 10.45 -12.80
C THR A 12 1.63 10.23 -13.30
N PHE A 13 0.69 10.79 -12.56
CA PHE A 13 -0.75 10.68 -12.87
C PHE A 13 -1.29 12.03 -13.35
N LYS A 14 -2.23 12.00 -14.28
CA LYS A 14 -2.88 13.20 -14.83
C LYS A 14 -4.03 13.61 -13.93
N ALA A 15 -3.74 14.03 -12.73
CA ALA A 15 -4.71 14.48 -11.75
C ALA A 15 -4.04 15.41 -10.74
N PRO A 16 -4.79 16.35 -10.14
CA PRO A 16 -4.25 17.26 -9.14
C PRO A 16 -3.80 16.50 -7.89
N ARG A 17 -2.78 17.00 -7.22
CA ARG A 17 -2.20 16.38 -6.04
C ARG A 17 -3.24 16.11 -4.94
N GLU A 18 -4.13 17.04 -4.71
CA GLU A 18 -5.18 16.92 -3.69
C GLU A 18 -6.12 15.75 -4.00
N LEU A 19 -6.50 15.58 -5.27
CA LEU A 19 -7.34 14.46 -5.67
C LEU A 19 -6.59 13.13 -5.50
N VAL A 20 -5.35 13.06 -5.97
CA VAL A 20 -4.54 11.84 -5.87
C VAL A 20 -4.35 11.46 -4.40
N PHE A 21 -4.07 12.44 -3.54
CA PHE A 21 -3.96 12.19 -2.10
C PHE A 21 -5.29 11.67 -1.52
N SER A 22 -6.41 12.28 -1.90
CA SER A 22 -7.72 11.90 -1.36
C SER A 22 -8.11 10.47 -1.71
N VAL A 23 -7.76 9.98 -2.90
CA VAL A 23 -8.09 8.60 -3.29
C VAL A 23 -7.22 7.56 -2.54
N HIS A 24 -6.12 8.01 -1.92
CA HIS A 24 -5.29 7.15 -1.07
C HIS A 24 -5.75 7.15 0.38
N THR A 25 -6.66 8.00 0.78
CA THR A 25 -6.97 8.26 2.19
C THR A 25 -8.45 8.12 2.53
N SER A 26 -9.23 7.52 1.66
CA SER A 26 -10.66 7.27 1.86
C SER A 26 -10.99 5.82 1.54
N PRO A 27 -11.65 5.09 2.45
CA PRO A 27 -12.04 3.70 2.19
C PRO A 27 -12.88 3.54 0.93
N ALA A 28 -13.80 4.46 0.68
CA ALA A 28 -14.67 4.41 -0.50
C ALA A 28 -13.85 4.50 -1.80
N HIS A 29 -12.77 5.27 -1.80
CA HIS A 29 -11.87 5.33 -2.95
C HIS A 29 -10.93 4.13 -2.99
N LEU A 30 -10.35 3.77 -1.85
CA LEU A 30 -9.37 2.67 -1.79
C LEU A 30 -9.93 1.35 -2.31
N GLU A 31 -11.19 1.05 -2.01
CA GLU A 31 -11.81 -0.19 -2.49
C GLU A 31 -11.94 -0.25 -4.01
N LYS A 32 -11.85 0.89 -4.69
CA LYS A 32 -12.00 0.96 -6.15
C LYS A 32 -10.72 0.60 -6.90
N TRP A 33 -9.56 0.76 -6.29
CA TRP A 33 -8.31 0.56 -7.01
C TRP A 33 -7.25 -0.26 -6.27
N MET A 34 -7.32 -0.39 -4.94
CA MET A 34 -6.30 -1.10 -4.17
C MET A 34 -6.48 -2.61 -4.13
N SER A 35 -7.68 -3.12 -4.36
CA SER A 35 -7.90 -4.56 -4.32
C SER A 35 -7.27 -5.24 -5.54
N PRO A 36 -6.59 -6.38 -5.35
CA PRO A 36 -6.14 -7.18 -6.49
C PRO A 36 -7.32 -7.60 -7.36
N GLU A 37 -7.04 -7.89 -8.64
CA GLU A 37 -8.08 -8.33 -9.56
C GLU A 37 -8.76 -9.60 -9.05
N GLY A 38 -10.09 -9.62 -9.12
CA GLY A 38 -10.88 -10.73 -8.62
C GLY A 38 -11.18 -10.68 -7.13
N PHE A 39 -10.65 -9.71 -6.41
CA PHE A 39 -10.93 -9.51 -4.99
C PHE A 39 -11.89 -8.34 -4.78
N LYS A 40 -12.68 -8.43 -3.71
CA LYS A 40 -13.54 -7.32 -3.29
C LYS A 40 -13.26 -7.00 -1.83
N THR A 41 -13.48 -5.75 -1.46
CA THR A 41 -13.31 -5.32 -0.07
C THR A 41 -14.53 -5.77 0.74
N ILE A 42 -14.30 -6.52 1.83
CA ILE A 42 -15.35 -6.99 2.74
C ILE A 42 -15.29 -6.27 4.09
N HIS A 43 -14.22 -5.54 4.36
CA HIS A 43 -14.05 -4.77 5.59
C HIS A 43 -13.09 -3.62 5.34
N ALA A 44 -13.43 -2.44 5.85
CA ALA A 44 -12.55 -1.27 5.75
C ALA A 44 -12.83 -0.36 6.94
N ALA A 45 -11.87 -0.24 7.84
CA ALA A 45 -11.96 0.61 9.02
C ALA A 45 -10.76 1.54 9.04
N LEU A 46 -11.00 2.82 8.85
CA LEU A 46 -9.93 3.83 8.75
C LEU A 46 -10.07 4.86 9.86
N ASP A 47 -8.98 5.00 10.63
CA ASP A 47 -8.78 6.10 11.57
C ASP A 47 -7.59 6.89 11.03
N PHE A 48 -7.86 7.91 10.22
CA PHE A 48 -6.84 8.61 9.46
C PHE A 48 -6.20 9.73 10.28
N ARG A 49 -5.22 9.36 11.09
CA ARG A 49 -4.41 10.28 11.89
C ARG A 49 -3.08 9.60 12.24
N ALA A 50 -2.09 10.38 12.60
CA ALA A 50 -0.84 9.82 13.14
C ALA A 50 -1.18 9.00 14.38
N GLY A 51 -0.71 7.75 14.42
CA GLY A 51 -1.06 6.80 15.47
C GLY A 51 -2.35 6.02 15.20
N GLY A 52 -3.14 6.41 14.21
CA GLY A 52 -4.31 5.67 13.78
C GLY A 52 -3.96 4.54 12.83
N SER A 53 -4.97 3.87 12.29
CA SER A 53 -4.75 2.71 11.44
C SER A 53 -5.83 2.55 10.38
N TYR A 54 -5.49 1.78 9.34
CA TYR A 54 -6.43 1.30 8.35
C TYR A 54 -6.39 -0.23 8.40
N HIS A 55 -7.51 -0.83 8.77
CA HIS A 55 -7.66 -2.30 8.81
C HIS A 55 -8.65 -2.70 7.72
N TYR A 56 -8.25 -3.62 6.86
CA TYR A 56 -9.07 -4.01 5.72
C TYR A 56 -9.08 -5.52 5.52
N GLY A 57 -10.18 -6.00 4.94
CA GLY A 57 -10.31 -7.39 4.54
C GLY A 57 -10.75 -7.48 3.09
N LEU A 58 -10.18 -8.41 2.35
CA LEU A 58 -10.47 -8.66 0.95
C LEU A 58 -10.93 -10.11 0.79
N GLU A 59 -11.89 -10.34 -0.10
CA GLU A 59 -12.35 -11.68 -0.42
C GLU A 59 -12.15 -11.95 -1.91
N GLY A 60 -11.48 -13.04 -2.21
CA GLY A 60 -11.17 -13.44 -3.57
C GLY A 60 -11.93 -14.68 -4.00
N PRO A 61 -11.53 -15.29 -5.14
CA PRO A 61 -12.16 -16.47 -5.68
C PRO A 61 -12.19 -17.61 -4.66
N GLY A 62 -13.32 -18.34 -4.62
CA GLY A 62 -13.46 -19.46 -3.69
C GLY A 62 -13.67 -19.08 -2.23
N GLY A 63 -13.90 -17.80 -1.95
CA GLY A 63 -14.08 -17.32 -0.59
C GLY A 63 -12.79 -17.11 0.19
N MET A 64 -11.63 -17.14 -0.49
CA MET A 64 -10.34 -16.86 0.13
C MET A 64 -10.30 -15.43 0.65
N GLN A 65 -9.86 -15.25 1.89
CA GLN A 65 -9.78 -13.93 2.50
C GLN A 65 -8.33 -13.53 2.75
N MET A 66 -8.05 -12.24 2.53
CA MET A 66 -6.77 -11.62 2.87
C MET A 66 -7.05 -10.40 3.73
N TRP A 67 -6.38 -10.32 4.86
CA TRP A 67 -6.53 -9.22 5.80
C TRP A 67 -5.22 -8.47 5.92
N GLY A 68 -5.31 -7.16 6.03
CA GLY A 68 -4.13 -6.32 6.14
C GLY A 68 -4.37 -5.11 7.01
N LYS A 69 -3.27 -4.48 7.41
CA LYS A 69 -3.32 -3.34 8.31
C LYS A 69 -2.20 -2.35 7.98
N GLN A 70 -2.53 -1.08 8.07
CA GLN A 70 -1.57 0.02 7.99
C GLN A 70 -1.66 0.81 9.28
N VAL A 71 -0.53 1.04 9.95
CA VAL A 71 -0.47 1.87 11.14
C VAL A 71 0.26 3.15 10.77
N PHE A 72 -0.44 4.27 10.81
CA PHE A 72 0.11 5.55 10.34
C PHE A 72 1.11 6.12 11.34
N ARG A 73 2.28 6.47 10.85
CA ARG A 73 3.33 7.13 11.63
C ARG A 73 3.40 8.62 11.37
N GLU A 74 3.22 9.00 10.11
CA GLU A 74 3.34 10.38 9.70
C GLU A 74 2.37 10.66 8.58
N ILE A 75 1.65 11.77 8.68
CA ILE A 75 0.71 12.21 7.65
C ILE A 75 0.97 13.69 7.41
N GLU A 76 1.43 14.02 6.19
CA GLU A 76 1.51 15.40 5.72
C GLU A 76 0.46 15.56 4.62
N PRO A 77 -0.67 16.21 4.90
CA PRO A 77 -1.77 16.29 3.95
C PRO A 77 -1.34 16.77 2.56
N GLY A 78 -1.69 16.00 1.56
CA GLY A 78 -1.35 16.29 0.17
C GLY A 78 0.10 16.04 -0.21
N LYS A 79 0.96 15.60 0.71
CA LYS A 79 2.40 15.50 0.46
C LYS A 79 2.99 14.13 0.78
N LYS A 80 2.65 13.54 1.94
CA LYS A 80 3.36 12.33 2.38
C LYS A 80 2.55 11.50 3.35
N LEU A 81 2.68 10.18 3.23
CA LEU A 81 2.18 9.19 4.18
C LEU A 81 3.32 8.28 4.58
N VAL A 82 3.48 8.02 5.87
CA VAL A 82 4.41 7.00 6.37
C VAL A 82 3.61 6.05 7.23
N TYR A 83 3.66 4.75 6.93
CA TYR A 83 2.92 3.77 7.72
C TYR A 83 3.64 2.43 7.76
N ILE A 84 3.28 1.64 8.76
CA ILE A 84 3.74 0.25 8.87
C ILE A 84 2.64 -0.63 8.28
N GLN A 85 2.98 -1.35 7.22
CA GLN A 85 2.09 -2.28 6.53
C GLN A 85 2.33 -3.69 7.03
N SER A 86 1.27 -4.44 7.28
CA SER A 86 1.38 -5.85 7.66
C SER A 86 0.17 -6.63 7.16
N PHE A 87 0.31 -7.95 7.04
CA PHE A 87 -0.85 -8.82 7.02
C PHE A 87 -1.45 -8.86 8.41
N SER A 88 -2.74 -9.10 8.51
CA SER A 88 -3.44 -9.16 9.79
C SER A 88 -4.42 -10.30 9.83
N ASP A 89 -4.92 -10.59 11.04
CA ASP A 89 -6.11 -11.43 11.21
C ASP A 89 -7.35 -10.54 11.16
N LYS A 90 -8.52 -11.13 11.34
CA LYS A 90 -9.81 -10.40 11.30
C LYS A 90 -9.90 -9.33 12.38
N GLU A 91 -9.22 -9.52 13.49
CA GLU A 91 -9.27 -8.64 14.64
C GLU A 91 -8.20 -7.54 14.58
N GLY A 92 -7.36 -7.55 13.53
CA GLY A 92 -6.32 -6.55 13.35
C GLY A 92 -4.98 -6.89 14.02
N GLY A 93 -4.80 -8.13 14.47
CA GLY A 93 -3.51 -8.59 15.00
C GLY A 93 -2.54 -8.93 13.88
N LEU A 94 -1.23 -8.90 14.17
CA LEU A 94 -0.21 -9.24 13.18
C LEU A 94 -0.35 -10.69 12.73
N SER A 95 -0.20 -10.90 11.43
CA SER A 95 -0.28 -12.23 10.83
C SER A 95 0.81 -12.39 9.78
N ARG A 96 1.21 -13.63 9.51
CA ARG A 96 2.17 -13.93 8.46
C ARG A 96 1.51 -13.84 7.08
N HIS A 97 2.33 -13.58 6.07
CA HIS A 97 1.91 -13.67 4.67
C HIS A 97 1.33 -15.09 4.44
N PRO A 98 0.12 -15.20 3.89
CA PRO A 98 -0.53 -16.52 3.77
C PRO A 98 0.21 -17.51 2.88
N MET A 99 1.07 -17.03 1.99
CA MET A 99 1.80 -17.88 1.05
C MET A 99 3.33 -17.79 1.20
N SER A 100 3.83 -17.10 2.24
CA SER A 100 5.27 -16.98 2.46
C SER A 100 5.58 -16.82 3.95
N ALA A 101 6.03 -17.89 4.57
CA ALA A 101 6.36 -17.89 6.00
C ALA A 101 7.56 -17.01 6.32
N THR A 102 8.39 -16.67 5.34
CA THR A 102 9.60 -15.88 5.52
C THR A 102 9.46 -14.42 5.12
N TRP A 103 8.29 -14.02 4.61
CA TRP A 103 8.02 -12.60 4.31
C TRP A 103 8.08 -11.80 5.62
N PRO A 104 8.68 -10.60 5.62
CA PRO A 104 8.72 -9.78 6.84
C PRO A 104 7.33 -9.56 7.42
N LEU A 105 7.21 -9.63 8.74
CA LEU A 105 5.92 -9.36 9.39
C LEU A 105 5.45 -7.94 9.16
N GLU A 106 6.40 -7.00 9.12
CA GLU A 106 6.08 -5.59 8.98
C GLU A 106 6.93 -4.95 7.90
N MET A 107 6.34 -4.00 7.18
CA MET A 107 7.00 -3.22 6.15
C MET A 107 6.84 -1.74 6.46
N LEU A 108 7.91 -0.97 6.35
CA LEU A 108 7.84 0.48 6.43
C LEU A 108 7.57 1.03 5.04
N ALA A 109 6.45 1.72 4.90
CA ALA A 109 6.03 2.30 3.63
C ALA A 109 6.06 3.81 3.72
N THR A 110 6.61 4.46 2.69
CA THR A 110 6.58 5.90 2.53
C THR A 110 5.98 6.21 1.16
N VAL A 111 4.92 6.99 1.14
CA VAL A 111 4.26 7.42 -0.10
C VAL A 111 4.36 8.93 -0.18
N THR A 112 4.94 9.45 -1.26
CA THR A 112 5.05 10.89 -1.46
C THR A 112 4.25 11.33 -2.67
N PHE A 113 3.71 12.55 -2.61
CA PHE A 113 2.89 13.16 -3.64
C PHE A 113 3.52 14.49 -4.00
N GLU A 114 3.98 14.63 -5.25
CA GLU A 114 4.69 15.80 -5.71
C GLU A 114 4.02 16.37 -6.97
N ASP A 115 3.93 17.68 -7.06
CA ASP A 115 3.47 18.32 -8.30
C ASP A 115 4.45 18.00 -9.43
N ALA A 116 3.91 17.56 -10.57
CA ALA A 116 4.72 17.17 -11.73
C ALA A 116 4.35 17.97 -12.98
N GLY A 117 3.71 19.13 -12.78
CA GLY A 117 3.23 20.00 -13.83
C GLY A 117 1.75 20.34 -13.59
N PRO A 118 1.16 21.24 -14.38
CA PRO A 118 -0.25 21.61 -14.20
C PRO A 118 -1.16 20.38 -14.29
N GLY A 119 -1.92 20.13 -13.22
CA GLY A 119 -2.84 19.01 -13.16
C GLY A 119 -2.17 17.64 -13.16
N GLN A 120 -0.90 17.55 -12.80
CA GLN A 120 -0.16 16.28 -12.74
C GLN A 120 0.49 16.07 -11.40
N THR A 121 0.53 14.82 -10.96
CA THR A 121 1.11 14.44 -9.66
C THR A 121 2.00 13.23 -9.82
N LYS A 122 3.22 13.31 -9.29
CA LYS A 122 4.12 12.16 -9.20
C LYS A 122 3.93 11.49 -7.84
N VAL A 123 3.58 10.22 -7.85
CA VAL A 123 3.47 9.40 -6.65
C VAL A 123 4.67 8.47 -6.59
N THR A 124 5.37 8.47 -5.47
CA THR A 124 6.50 7.56 -5.22
C THR A 124 6.16 6.72 -4.00
N ILE A 125 6.26 5.39 -4.15
CA ILE A 125 6.11 4.45 -3.04
C ILE A 125 7.49 3.87 -2.76
N SER A 126 7.89 3.92 -1.48
CA SER A 126 9.12 3.30 -1.02
C SER A 126 8.77 2.29 0.06
N TRP A 127 9.27 1.07 -0.07
CA TRP A 127 9.01 -0.04 0.84
C TRP A 127 10.31 -0.63 1.34
N GLN A 128 10.36 -0.96 2.62
CA GLN A 128 11.50 -1.71 3.19
C GLN A 128 11.02 -2.54 4.37
N PRO A 129 11.68 -3.68 4.64
CA PRO A 129 11.33 -4.47 5.82
C PRO A 129 11.55 -3.66 7.09
N TYR A 130 10.67 -3.85 8.07
CA TYR A 130 10.71 -3.16 9.36
C TYR A 130 10.80 -4.20 10.46
N ASN A 131 11.76 -4.06 11.38
CA ASN A 131 12.03 -5.04 12.44
C ASN A 131 12.16 -6.46 11.89
N SER A 132 12.85 -6.59 10.76
CA SER A 132 13.01 -7.87 10.07
C SER A 132 14.38 -8.48 10.36
N ASP A 133 14.45 -9.80 10.25
CA ASP A 133 15.71 -10.53 10.36
C ASP A 133 16.34 -10.73 8.97
N ASP A 134 17.51 -11.41 8.94
CA ASP A 134 18.20 -11.66 7.68
C ASP A 134 17.39 -12.53 6.73
N THR A 135 16.61 -13.47 7.24
CA THR A 135 15.74 -14.33 6.42
C THR A 135 14.64 -13.49 5.76
N GLY A 136 13.98 -12.61 6.52
CA GLY A 136 12.97 -11.71 5.97
C GLY A 136 13.55 -10.76 4.95
N ASN A 137 14.73 -10.21 5.22
CA ASN A 137 15.39 -9.30 4.30
C ASN A 137 15.76 -9.99 2.97
N ALA A 138 16.23 -11.23 3.04
CA ALA A 138 16.55 -12.01 1.84
C ALA A 138 15.29 -12.33 1.02
N THR A 139 14.19 -12.66 1.69
CA THR A 139 12.91 -12.92 1.02
C THR A 139 12.41 -11.65 0.31
N PHE A 140 12.54 -10.50 0.96
CA PHE A 140 12.18 -9.22 0.38
C PHE A 140 13.02 -8.93 -0.87
N ASP A 141 14.34 -9.12 -0.79
CA ASP A 141 15.24 -8.89 -1.92
C ASP A 141 14.88 -9.79 -3.12
N ALA A 142 14.55 -11.04 -2.86
CA ALA A 142 14.18 -11.99 -3.92
C ALA A 142 12.85 -11.63 -4.58
N ALA A 143 12.02 -10.83 -3.91
CA ALA A 143 10.68 -10.47 -4.41
C ALA A 143 10.65 -9.16 -5.20
N ARG A 144 11.78 -8.48 -5.42
CA ARG A 144 11.80 -7.14 -6.03
C ARG A 144 11.12 -7.09 -7.40
N ALA A 145 11.38 -8.06 -8.27
CA ALA A 145 10.74 -8.11 -9.58
C ALA A 145 9.22 -8.29 -9.47
N GLY A 146 8.77 -9.13 -8.54
CA GLY A 146 7.34 -9.33 -8.29
C GLY A 146 6.67 -8.09 -7.72
N MET A 147 7.37 -7.36 -6.84
CA MET A 147 6.87 -6.10 -6.29
C MET A 147 6.72 -5.05 -7.39
N ASP A 148 7.69 -4.96 -8.30
CA ASP A 148 7.62 -4.02 -9.42
C ASP A 148 6.38 -4.28 -10.27
N GLN A 149 6.11 -5.55 -10.59
CA GLN A 149 4.91 -5.93 -11.34
C GLN A 149 3.63 -5.66 -10.55
N GLY A 150 3.62 -5.98 -9.25
CA GLY A 150 2.46 -5.80 -8.41
C GLY A 150 2.08 -4.32 -8.25
N PHE A 151 3.04 -3.48 -7.92
CA PHE A 151 2.78 -2.04 -7.79
C PHE A 151 2.48 -1.41 -9.14
N GLY A 152 3.13 -1.86 -10.22
CA GLY A 152 2.81 -1.39 -11.57
C GLY A 152 1.36 -1.67 -11.95
N GLY A 153 0.86 -2.86 -11.63
CA GLY A 153 -0.54 -3.21 -11.83
C GLY A 153 -1.49 -2.36 -11.00
N THR A 154 -1.13 -2.11 -9.74
CA THR A 154 -1.92 -1.25 -8.85
C THR A 154 -1.95 0.19 -9.38
N PHE A 155 -0.81 0.71 -9.83
CA PHE A 155 -0.76 2.05 -10.43
C PHE A 155 -1.60 2.13 -11.70
N ALA A 156 -1.64 1.08 -12.50
CA ALA A 156 -2.50 1.04 -13.69
C ALA A 156 -3.98 1.14 -13.31
N LYS A 157 -4.39 0.46 -12.24
CA LYS A 157 -5.76 0.57 -11.73
C LYS A 157 -6.06 1.96 -11.20
N LEU A 158 -5.10 2.55 -10.49
CA LEU A 158 -5.24 3.92 -9.97
C LEU A 158 -5.38 4.90 -11.12
N GLU A 159 -4.58 4.76 -12.16
CA GLU A 159 -4.67 5.62 -13.34
C GLU A 159 -6.04 5.55 -13.99
N ALA A 160 -6.56 4.34 -14.18
CA ALA A 160 -7.88 4.13 -14.75
C ALA A 160 -8.98 4.70 -13.85
N TYR A 161 -8.85 4.54 -12.54
CA TYR A 161 -9.82 5.08 -11.60
C TYR A 161 -9.84 6.63 -11.60
N LEU A 162 -8.67 7.24 -11.57
CA LEU A 162 -8.54 8.70 -11.61
C LEU A 162 -9.17 9.27 -12.88
N ALA A 163 -9.06 8.56 -13.99
CA ALA A 163 -9.69 8.99 -15.25
C ALA A 163 -11.22 9.05 -15.14
N THR A 164 -11.83 8.25 -14.27
CA THR A 164 -13.29 8.28 -14.05
C THR A 164 -13.74 9.46 -13.20
N LEU A 165 -12.80 10.11 -12.49
CA LEU A 165 -13.09 11.22 -11.58
C LEU A 165 -12.81 12.58 -12.22
N ALA A 166 -12.21 12.58 -13.40
CA ALA A 166 -11.86 13.83 -14.11
C ALA A 166 -13.08 14.48 -14.75
#